data_909a13b312d002e399e726637940ad43
#
_entry.id   909a13b312d002e399e726637940ad43
#
_cell.length_a   1.000
_cell.length_b   1.000
_cell.length_c   1.000
_cell.angle_alpha   90.00
_cell.angle_beta   90.00
_cell.angle_gamma   90.00
#
_symmetry.space_group_name_H-M   'P 1'
#
loop_
_entity.id
_entity.type
_entity.pdbx_description
1 polymer ?
#
loop_
_entity_poly.entity_id
_entity_poly.type
_entity_poly.pdbx_seq_one_letter_code
_entity_poly.pdbx_strand_id
1 'polypeptide(L)'
;MKEPMVITMAREYASGGSEIAQAVADKLGIPLYNKELITLAAKKSGLTEEAIAASENQRSGSLIYSLYMMGNTMPLADQVYILQSNVIKELAAEGPCVILGRCGDYVLRERPNVLRTFVYAPLKTRIQFAKSRPDAKDMPDRLWETQLAKHDRARASYYNYYTENRWGEAKNYDCLLYTSPSPRDTERSR
;
A
#
# COMPACT_ATOMS: atom_id res chain seq x y z
N MET A 1 4.18 -29.66 -1.86
CA MET A 1 5.14 -28.58 -2.25
C MET A 1 5.06 -27.48 -1.22
N LYS A 2 6.21 -26.89 -0.81
CA LYS A 2 6.17 -25.70 0.06
C LYS A 2 5.57 -24.53 -0.74
N GLU A 3 4.62 -23.82 -0.17
CA GLU A 3 4.08 -22.61 -0.80
C GLU A 3 5.18 -21.56 -0.98
N PRO A 4 5.19 -20.81 -2.11
CA PRO A 4 6.18 -19.77 -2.34
C PRO A 4 6.07 -18.66 -1.30
N MET A 5 7.21 -18.09 -0.91
CA MET A 5 7.28 -16.98 0.04
C MET A 5 6.77 -15.70 -0.62
N VAL A 6 5.85 -15.02 0.04
CA VAL A 6 5.33 -13.71 -0.38
C VAL A 6 5.72 -12.65 0.65
N ILE A 7 6.17 -11.50 0.19
CA ILE A 7 6.44 -10.34 1.04
C ILE A 7 5.37 -9.29 0.79
N THR A 8 4.60 -8.94 1.82
CA THR A 8 3.67 -7.81 1.75
C THR A 8 4.30 -6.60 2.42
N MET A 9 4.21 -5.44 1.79
CA MET A 9 4.82 -4.22 2.32
C MET A 9 3.82 -3.08 2.38
N ALA A 10 3.41 -2.70 3.58
CA ALA A 10 2.70 -1.46 3.85
C ALA A 10 3.71 -0.36 4.24
N ARG A 11 3.35 0.92 4.09
CA ARG A 11 4.31 2.00 4.33
C ARG A 11 3.62 3.35 4.52
N GLU A 12 4.22 4.20 5.33
CA GLU A 12 3.91 5.63 5.34
C GLU A 12 4.32 6.30 4.03
N TYR A 13 3.65 7.41 3.69
CA TYR A 13 4.01 8.19 2.51
C TYR A 13 5.37 8.84 2.68
N ALA A 14 6.21 8.75 1.64
CA ALA A 14 7.59 9.24 1.63
C ALA A 14 8.52 8.63 2.70
N SER A 15 8.22 7.42 3.18
CA SER A 15 9.12 6.68 4.07
C SER A 15 10.24 5.90 3.35
N GLY A 16 10.33 5.98 2.02
CA GLY A 16 11.25 5.14 1.23
C GLY A 16 10.75 3.70 1.00
N GLY A 17 9.55 3.38 1.49
CA GLY A 17 9.06 2.00 1.44
C GLY A 17 8.82 1.46 0.03
N SER A 18 8.54 2.32 -0.96
CA SER A 18 8.39 1.87 -2.35
C SER A 18 9.75 1.51 -2.97
N GLU A 19 10.77 2.29 -2.67
CA GLU A 19 12.15 2.08 -3.11
C GLU A 19 12.74 0.83 -2.45
N ILE A 20 12.44 0.62 -1.16
CA ILE A 20 12.83 -0.61 -0.45
C ILE A 20 12.15 -1.83 -1.06
N ALA A 21 10.85 -1.74 -1.38
CA ALA A 21 10.13 -2.85 -2.02
C ALA A 21 10.75 -3.23 -3.37
N GLN A 22 11.11 -2.23 -4.19
CA GLN A 22 11.80 -2.45 -5.46
C GLN A 22 13.17 -3.10 -5.25
N ALA A 23 13.98 -2.55 -4.35
CA ALA A 23 15.30 -3.10 -4.06
C ALA A 23 15.26 -4.53 -3.52
N VAL A 24 14.26 -4.88 -2.72
CA VAL A 24 14.03 -6.25 -2.23
C VAL A 24 13.65 -7.18 -3.39
N ALA A 25 12.73 -6.75 -4.25
CA ALA A 25 12.30 -7.52 -5.41
C ALA A 25 13.47 -7.80 -6.36
N ASP A 26 14.25 -6.77 -6.69
CA ASP A 26 15.42 -6.87 -7.56
C ASP A 26 16.48 -7.81 -6.95
N LYS A 27 16.79 -7.64 -5.66
CA LYS A 27 17.80 -8.46 -4.97
C LYS A 27 17.41 -9.93 -4.88
N LEU A 28 16.13 -10.24 -4.76
CA LEU A 28 15.61 -11.60 -4.69
C LEU A 28 15.27 -12.18 -6.07
N GLY A 29 15.29 -11.37 -7.13
CA GLY A 29 14.91 -11.78 -8.48
C GLY A 29 13.43 -12.17 -8.59
N ILE A 30 12.55 -11.53 -7.83
CA ILE A 30 11.10 -11.80 -7.79
C ILE A 30 10.29 -10.57 -8.21
N PRO A 31 9.09 -10.75 -8.78
CA PRO A 31 8.27 -9.62 -9.22
C PRO A 31 7.79 -8.75 -8.05
N LEU A 32 7.67 -7.43 -8.33
CA LEU A 32 7.00 -6.46 -7.47
C LEU A 32 5.64 -6.11 -8.07
N TYR A 33 4.58 -6.30 -7.30
CA TYR A 33 3.23 -5.90 -7.64
C TYR A 33 2.79 -4.70 -6.81
N ASN A 34 2.72 -3.54 -7.45
CA ASN A 34 2.26 -2.30 -6.86
C ASN A 34 0.76 -2.04 -7.18
N LYS A 35 0.23 -0.90 -6.73
CA LYS A 35 -1.16 -0.50 -6.97
C LYS A 35 -1.52 -0.54 -8.46
N GLU A 36 -0.66 -0.03 -9.30
CA GLU A 36 -0.90 0.12 -10.75
C GLU A 36 -1.02 -1.26 -11.41
N LEU A 37 -0.12 -2.18 -11.09
CA LEU A 37 -0.13 -3.54 -11.63
C LEU A 37 -1.34 -4.36 -11.15
N ILE A 38 -1.67 -4.25 -9.84
CA ILE A 38 -2.85 -4.92 -9.28
C ILE A 38 -4.13 -4.36 -9.92
N THR A 39 -4.19 -3.05 -10.13
CA THR A 39 -5.32 -2.39 -10.79
C THR A 39 -5.44 -2.82 -12.24
N LEU A 40 -4.30 -2.91 -12.97
CA LEU A 40 -4.29 -3.36 -14.36
C LEU A 40 -4.76 -4.81 -14.50
N ALA A 41 -4.34 -5.69 -13.60
CA ALA A 41 -4.80 -7.07 -13.58
C ALA A 41 -6.30 -7.18 -13.26
N ALA A 42 -6.80 -6.36 -12.33
CA ALA A 42 -8.23 -6.29 -12.01
C ALA A 42 -9.07 -5.79 -13.20
N LYS A 43 -8.54 -4.89 -14.04
CA LYS A 43 -9.22 -4.44 -15.28
C LYS A 43 -9.47 -5.57 -16.27
N LYS A 44 -8.56 -6.53 -16.37
CA LYS A 44 -8.72 -7.72 -17.23
C LYS A 44 -9.94 -8.56 -16.83
N SER A 45 -10.45 -8.40 -15.61
CA SER A 45 -11.66 -9.05 -15.10
C SER A 45 -12.96 -8.29 -15.40
N GLY A 46 -12.94 -7.29 -16.29
CA GLY A 46 -14.13 -6.58 -16.78
C GLY A 46 -14.48 -5.26 -16.10
N LEU A 47 -13.63 -4.72 -15.22
CA LEU A 47 -13.81 -3.38 -14.67
C LEU A 47 -13.37 -2.29 -15.64
N THR A 48 -14.19 -1.24 -15.78
CA THR A 48 -13.82 -0.05 -16.55
C THR A 48 -12.86 0.85 -15.76
N GLU A 49 -12.08 1.67 -16.47
CA GLU A 49 -11.18 2.65 -15.82
C GLU A 49 -11.93 3.66 -14.95
N GLU A 50 -13.10 4.08 -15.41
CA GLU A 50 -13.98 5.00 -14.69
C GLU A 50 -14.47 4.42 -13.37
N ALA A 51 -14.80 3.13 -13.35
CA ALA A 51 -15.20 2.41 -12.15
C ALA A 51 -14.08 2.40 -11.10
N ILE A 52 -12.85 2.14 -11.52
CA ILE A 52 -11.68 2.11 -10.63
C ILE A 52 -11.36 3.52 -10.11
N ALA A 53 -11.35 4.54 -10.98
CA ALA A 53 -11.12 5.92 -10.60
C ALA A 53 -12.18 6.46 -9.64
N ALA A 54 -13.46 6.12 -9.87
CA ALA A 54 -14.57 6.48 -8.98
C ALA A 54 -14.40 5.85 -7.59
N SER A 55 -14.00 4.57 -7.51
CA SER A 55 -13.79 3.87 -6.25
C SER A 55 -12.69 4.48 -5.38
N GLU A 56 -11.66 5.04 -6.01
CA GLU A 56 -10.54 5.67 -5.29
C GLU A 56 -10.88 7.06 -4.73
N ASN A 57 -11.84 7.74 -5.34
CA ASN A 57 -12.31 9.08 -4.93
C ASN A 57 -13.49 9.03 -3.97
N GLN A 58 -14.16 7.89 -3.80
CA GLN A 58 -15.25 7.77 -2.85
C GLN A 58 -14.73 7.80 -1.41
N ARG A 59 -15.00 8.92 -0.74
CA ARG A 59 -14.87 9.01 0.72
C ARG A 59 -16.00 8.18 1.33
N SER A 60 -15.65 7.17 2.12
CA SER A 60 -16.58 6.49 3.01
C SER A 60 -17.33 7.53 3.86
N GLY A 61 -18.62 7.69 3.63
CA GLY A 61 -19.45 8.67 4.35
C GLY A 61 -20.34 9.56 3.48
N SER A 62 -20.34 9.39 2.16
CA SER A 62 -21.24 10.13 1.27
C SER A 62 -22.68 9.61 1.37
N LEU A 63 -23.66 10.53 1.41
CA LEU A 63 -25.09 10.23 1.26
C LEU A 63 -25.39 9.39 0.00
N ILE A 64 -24.58 9.50 -1.03
CA ILE A 64 -24.64 8.69 -2.26
C ILE A 64 -24.38 7.20 -1.94
N TYR A 65 -23.53 6.87 -0.98
CA TYR A 65 -23.31 5.49 -0.52
C TYR A 65 -24.58 4.88 0.07
N SER A 66 -25.30 5.65 0.88
CA SER A 66 -26.59 5.20 1.49
C SER A 66 -27.68 4.99 0.45
N LEU A 67 -27.74 5.82 -0.58
CA LEU A 67 -28.71 5.70 -1.69
C LEU A 67 -28.39 4.49 -2.59
N TYR A 68 -27.11 4.19 -2.82
CA TYR A 68 -26.69 3.01 -3.59
C TYR A 68 -27.01 1.69 -2.87
N MET A 69 -26.94 1.67 -1.54
CA MET A 69 -27.26 0.48 -0.72
C MET A 69 -28.77 0.16 -0.73
N MET A 70 -29.65 1.10 -1.10
CA MET A 70 -31.10 0.83 -1.26
C MET A 70 -31.43 0.01 -2.52
N GLY A 71 -30.49 -0.13 -3.47
CA GLY A 71 -30.69 -0.80 -4.77
C GLY A 71 -30.13 -2.21 -4.90
N ASN A 72 -29.76 -2.89 -3.82
CA ASN A 72 -29.26 -4.29 -3.80
C ASN A 72 -27.99 -4.55 -4.65
N THR A 73 -27.26 -3.52 -5.08
CA THR A 73 -25.99 -3.64 -5.78
C THR A 73 -24.84 -3.25 -4.86
N MET A 74 -23.84 -4.13 -4.78
CA MET A 74 -22.61 -3.89 -4.00
C MET A 74 -21.95 -2.58 -4.46
N PRO A 75 -21.50 -1.68 -3.55
CA PRO A 75 -20.81 -0.47 -3.89
C PRO A 75 -19.58 -0.75 -4.78
N LEU A 76 -19.35 0.13 -5.74
CA LEU A 76 -18.26 -0.02 -6.71
C LEU A 76 -16.89 -0.15 -6.05
N ALA A 77 -16.65 0.59 -4.97
CA ALA A 77 -15.40 0.51 -4.20
C ALA A 77 -15.17 -0.90 -3.62
N ASP A 78 -16.23 -1.54 -3.15
CA ASP A 78 -16.16 -2.89 -2.58
C ASP A 78 -15.93 -3.93 -3.69
N GLN A 79 -16.57 -3.76 -4.86
CA GLN A 79 -16.30 -4.61 -6.03
C GLN A 79 -14.83 -4.52 -6.45
N VAL A 80 -14.27 -3.30 -6.52
CA VAL A 80 -12.85 -3.08 -6.84
C VAL A 80 -11.95 -3.73 -5.80
N TYR A 81 -12.25 -3.59 -4.50
CA TYR A 81 -11.49 -4.24 -3.45
C TYR A 81 -11.49 -5.77 -3.57
N ILE A 82 -12.66 -6.37 -3.82
CA ILE A 82 -12.78 -7.83 -4.00
C ILE A 82 -11.96 -8.30 -5.19
N LEU A 83 -12.06 -7.63 -6.34
CA LEU A 83 -11.31 -7.99 -7.53
C LEU A 83 -9.80 -7.85 -7.33
N GLN A 84 -9.34 -6.75 -6.71
CA GLN A 84 -7.93 -6.58 -6.37
C GLN A 84 -7.45 -7.65 -5.37
N SER A 85 -8.29 -8.04 -4.41
CA SER A 85 -7.99 -9.11 -3.46
C SER A 85 -7.84 -10.46 -4.14
N ASN A 86 -8.69 -10.79 -5.12
CA ASN A 86 -8.59 -12.01 -5.90
C ASN A 86 -7.30 -12.04 -6.73
N VAL A 87 -6.98 -10.92 -7.41
CA VAL A 87 -5.71 -10.77 -8.13
C VAL A 87 -4.50 -10.98 -7.22
N ILE A 88 -4.51 -10.40 -6.01
CA ILE A 88 -3.42 -10.60 -5.03
C ILE A 88 -3.27 -12.07 -4.67
N LYS A 89 -4.36 -12.79 -4.45
CA LYS A 89 -4.33 -14.23 -4.15
C LYS A 89 -3.80 -15.06 -5.32
N GLU A 90 -4.21 -14.74 -6.54
CA GLU A 90 -3.74 -15.38 -7.77
C GLU A 90 -2.23 -15.18 -7.96
N LEU A 91 -1.76 -13.93 -7.91
CA LEU A 91 -0.34 -13.60 -8.02
C LEU A 91 0.51 -14.28 -6.94
N ALA A 92 0.00 -14.33 -5.72
CA ALA A 92 0.67 -15.03 -4.62
C ALA A 92 0.73 -16.55 -4.83
N ALA A 93 -0.22 -17.15 -5.56
CA ALA A 93 -0.23 -18.58 -5.88
C ALA A 93 0.72 -18.93 -7.03
N GLU A 94 0.96 -18.01 -7.97
CA GLU A 94 1.85 -18.20 -9.11
C GLU A 94 3.33 -18.35 -8.70
N GLY A 95 3.77 -17.64 -7.66
CA GLY A 95 5.17 -17.72 -7.25
C GLY A 95 5.57 -16.73 -6.15
N PRO A 96 6.87 -16.70 -5.79
CA PRO A 96 7.40 -15.71 -4.86
C PRO A 96 7.22 -14.32 -5.44
N CYS A 97 6.75 -13.36 -4.62
CA CYS A 97 6.57 -11.98 -5.06
C CYS A 97 6.59 -10.98 -3.90
N VAL A 98 6.75 -9.71 -4.24
CA VAL A 98 6.54 -8.58 -3.33
C VAL A 98 5.22 -7.88 -3.70
N ILE A 99 4.34 -7.68 -2.72
CA ILE A 99 3.06 -6.98 -2.89
C ILE A 99 3.09 -5.69 -2.10
N LEU A 100 2.94 -4.56 -2.78
CA LEU A 100 3.07 -3.24 -2.19
C LEU A 100 1.70 -2.60 -1.91
N GLY A 101 1.27 -2.62 -0.66
CA GLY A 101 0.01 -2.03 -0.19
C GLY A 101 -1.23 -2.88 -0.51
N ARG A 102 -2.38 -2.21 -0.78
CA ARG A 102 -3.67 -2.83 -1.15
C ARG A 102 -4.19 -3.87 -0.14
N CYS A 103 -3.90 -3.66 1.14
CA CYS A 103 -4.25 -4.60 2.22
C CYS A 103 -3.70 -6.03 1.97
N GLY A 104 -2.57 -6.15 1.24
CA GLY A 104 -2.00 -7.44 0.89
C GLY A 104 -1.69 -8.31 2.09
N ASP A 105 -1.26 -7.71 3.19
CA ASP A 105 -1.06 -8.35 4.49
C ASP A 105 -2.34 -9.00 5.04
N TYR A 106 -3.47 -8.31 4.94
CA TYR A 106 -4.78 -8.82 5.38
C TYR A 106 -5.38 -9.81 4.38
N VAL A 107 -5.28 -9.54 3.08
CA VAL A 107 -5.78 -10.43 2.02
C VAL A 107 -5.12 -11.80 2.10
N LEU A 108 -3.84 -11.85 2.45
CA LEU A 108 -3.05 -13.08 2.55
C LEU A 108 -2.86 -13.57 3.99
N ARG A 109 -3.66 -13.10 4.96
CA ARG A 109 -3.47 -13.40 6.39
C ARG A 109 -3.55 -14.89 6.73
N GLU A 110 -4.32 -15.66 5.97
CA GLU A 110 -4.49 -17.11 6.17
C GLU A 110 -3.46 -17.94 5.40
N ARG A 111 -2.69 -17.30 4.51
CA ARG A 111 -1.68 -17.99 3.72
C ARG A 111 -0.41 -18.20 4.54
N PRO A 112 0.16 -19.41 4.59
CA PRO A 112 1.48 -19.63 5.18
C PRO A 112 2.57 -18.98 4.31
N ASN A 113 3.76 -18.78 4.87
CA ASN A 113 4.92 -18.19 4.19
C ASN A 113 4.69 -16.78 3.64
N VAL A 114 3.97 -15.94 4.37
CA VAL A 114 3.83 -14.51 4.10
C VAL A 114 4.61 -13.73 5.15
N LEU A 115 5.55 -12.90 4.69
CA LEU A 115 6.24 -11.91 5.54
C LEU A 115 5.51 -10.57 5.41
N ARG A 116 4.85 -10.14 6.49
CA ARG A 116 4.12 -8.88 6.55
C ARG A 116 5.02 -7.79 7.08
N THR A 117 5.26 -6.75 6.30
CA THR A 117 6.16 -5.67 6.68
C THR A 117 5.49 -4.31 6.65
N PHE A 118 5.93 -3.42 7.52
CA PHE A 118 5.53 -2.01 7.51
C PHE A 118 6.77 -1.12 7.56
N VAL A 119 6.81 -0.11 6.67
CA VAL A 119 7.91 0.85 6.59
C VAL A 119 7.45 2.22 7.08
N TYR A 120 8.16 2.76 8.05
CA TYR A 120 7.90 4.09 8.61
C TYR A 120 9.19 4.89 8.78
N ALA A 121 9.08 6.21 8.86
CA ALA A 121 10.22 7.09 9.05
C ALA A 121 9.84 8.35 9.83
N PRO A 122 10.80 9.03 10.48
CA PRO A 122 10.55 10.30 11.11
C PRO A 122 10.01 11.33 10.13
N LEU A 123 9.09 12.19 10.59
CA LEU A 123 8.46 13.21 9.76
C LEU A 123 9.48 14.06 8.99
N LYS A 124 10.55 14.49 9.66
CA LYS A 124 11.63 15.29 9.05
C LYS A 124 12.29 14.55 7.87
N THR A 125 12.60 13.27 8.05
CA THR A 125 13.19 12.41 7.00
C THR A 125 12.23 12.26 5.83
N ARG A 126 10.94 12.05 6.10
CA ARG A 126 9.90 11.92 5.09
C ARG A 126 9.71 13.20 4.27
N ILE A 127 9.77 14.38 4.92
CA ILE A 127 9.72 15.67 4.23
C ILE A 127 10.94 15.83 3.31
N GLN A 128 12.14 15.55 3.80
CA GLN A 128 13.36 15.62 3.00
C GLN A 128 13.29 14.69 1.78
N PHE A 129 12.85 13.46 2.00
CA PHE A 129 12.67 12.49 0.93
C PHE A 129 11.61 12.95 -0.10
N ALA A 130 10.48 13.49 0.35
CA ALA A 130 9.45 14.02 -0.53
C ALA A 130 9.96 15.18 -1.40
N LYS A 131 10.78 16.07 -0.82
CA LYS A 131 11.41 17.20 -1.52
C LYS A 131 12.46 16.78 -2.55
N SER A 132 13.13 15.66 -2.33
CA SER A 132 14.17 15.16 -3.26
C SER A 132 13.61 14.51 -4.52
N ARG A 133 12.31 14.29 -4.61
CA ARG A 133 11.67 13.70 -5.79
C ARG A 133 11.66 14.66 -6.97
N PRO A 134 11.82 14.17 -8.20
CA PRO A 134 11.81 15.02 -9.42
C PRO A 134 10.51 15.81 -9.63
N ASP A 135 9.40 15.29 -9.14
CA ASP A 135 8.06 15.88 -9.21
C ASP A 135 7.69 16.74 -7.98
N ALA A 136 8.67 16.96 -7.08
CA ALA A 136 8.45 17.72 -5.88
C ALA A 136 8.07 19.18 -6.17
N LYS A 137 6.99 19.64 -5.54
CA LYS A 137 6.62 21.06 -5.62
C LYS A 137 7.43 21.85 -4.59
N ASP A 138 7.88 23.04 -4.99
CA ASP A 138 8.48 23.98 -4.03
C ASP A 138 7.40 24.53 -3.10
N MET A 139 7.45 24.11 -1.83
CA MET A 139 6.51 24.54 -0.81
C MET A 139 7.15 24.48 0.59
N PRO A 140 6.64 25.32 1.55
CA PRO A 140 7.09 25.28 2.94
C PRO A 140 6.87 23.92 3.61
N ASP A 141 7.71 23.58 4.60
CA ASP A 141 7.65 22.30 5.34
C ASP A 141 6.28 22.02 5.95
N ARG A 142 5.60 23.03 6.47
CA ARG A 142 4.25 22.91 7.02
C ARG A 142 3.24 22.37 6.00
N LEU A 143 3.36 22.73 4.74
CA LEU A 143 2.49 22.21 3.68
C LEU A 143 2.86 20.76 3.34
N TRP A 144 4.15 20.41 3.40
CA TRP A 144 4.59 19.02 3.28
C TRP A 144 4.01 18.14 4.38
N GLU A 145 4.05 18.58 5.64
CA GLU A 145 3.41 17.85 6.76
C GLU A 145 1.93 17.55 6.48
N THR A 146 1.21 18.58 6.01
CA THR A 146 -0.21 18.44 5.66
C THR A 146 -0.42 17.43 4.53
N GLN A 147 0.43 17.46 3.49
CA GLN A 147 0.35 16.52 2.36
C GLN A 147 0.67 15.08 2.79
N LEU A 148 1.74 14.88 3.54
CA LEU A 148 2.12 13.57 4.06
C LEU A 148 0.98 12.98 4.91
N ALA A 149 0.46 13.76 5.84
CA ALA A 149 -0.65 13.35 6.71
C ALA A 149 -1.95 13.05 5.91
N LYS A 150 -2.20 13.77 4.81
CA LYS A 150 -3.34 13.51 3.92
C LYS A 150 -3.22 12.15 3.24
N HIS A 151 -2.03 11.83 2.71
CA HIS A 151 -1.78 10.54 2.06
C HIS A 151 -1.87 9.38 3.05
N ASP A 152 -1.31 9.53 4.25
CA ASP A 152 -1.37 8.49 5.28
C ASP A 152 -2.79 8.28 5.79
N ARG A 153 -3.56 9.36 6.01
CA ARG A 153 -4.99 9.24 6.35
C ARG A 153 -5.79 8.51 5.28
N ALA A 154 -5.52 8.77 4.00
CA ALA A 154 -6.20 8.06 2.91
C ALA A 154 -5.89 6.56 2.94
N ARG A 155 -4.62 6.19 3.18
CA ARG A 155 -4.20 4.78 3.33
C ARG A 155 -4.82 4.12 4.56
N ALA A 156 -4.78 4.82 5.70
CA ALA A 156 -5.38 4.34 6.94
C ALA A 156 -6.89 4.15 6.80
N SER A 157 -7.60 5.11 6.20
CA SER A 157 -9.05 5.00 5.97
C SER A 157 -9.40 3.82 5.08
N TYR A 158 -8.65 3.60 3.99
CA TYR A 158 -8.84 2.46 3.11
C TYR A 158 -8.59 1.14 3.84
N TYR A 159 -7.47 1.01 4.54
CA TYR A 159 -7.10 -0.19 5.28
C TYR A 159 -8.10 -0.51 6.40
N ASN A 160 -8.41 0.48 7.24
CA ASN A 160 -9.31 0.29 8.38
C ASN A 160 -10.75 -0.04 7.95
N TYR A 161 -11.16 0.41 6.77
CA TYR A 161 -12.49 0.11 6.23
C TYR A 161 -12.61 -1.34 5.76
N TYR A 162 -11.57 -1.86 5.07
CA TYR A 162 -11.60 -3.20 4.49
C TYR A 162 -11.02 -4.29 5.38
N THR A 163 -10.45 -3.91 6.50
CA THR A 163 -9.89 -4.86 7.47
C THR A 163 -10.42 -4.56 8.86
N GLU A 164 -10.41 -5.52 9.75
CA GLU A 164 -10.77 -5.31 11.15
C GLU A 164 -9.59 -4.74 11.96
N ASN A 165 -8.51 -4.35 11.28
CA ASN A 165 -7.24 -3.93 11.86
C ASN A 165 -7.01 -2.43 11.70
N ARG A 166 -6.18 -1.86 12.57
CA ARG A 166 -5.69 -0.49 12.45
C ARG A 166 -4.43 -0.45 11.58
N TRP A 167 -4.42 0.41 10.57
CA TRP A 167 -3.25 0.61 9.73
C TRP A 167 -2.03 1.08 10.53
N GLY A 168 -0.87 0.47 10.29
CA GLY A 168 0.39 0.80 10.96
C GLY A 168 0.51 0.27 12.40
N GLU A 169 -0.48 -0.48 12.91
CA GLU A 169 -0.39 -1.09 14.23
C GLU A 169 0.58 -2.28 14.22
N ALA A 170 1.58 -2.24 15.10
CA ALA A 170 2.71 -3.19 15.10
C ALA A 170 2.30 -4.67 15.10
N LYS A 171 1.21 -5.01 15.79
CA LYS A 171 0.73 -6.41 15.88
C LYS A 171 0.26 -7.01 14.55
N ASN A 172 0.01 -6.17 13.53
CA ASN A 172 -0.45 -6.63 12.21
C ASN A 172 0.71 -7.06 11.30
N TYR A 173 1.95 -6.83 11.72
CA TYR A 173 3.14 -7.01 10.89
C TYR A 173 4.17 -7.88 11.59
N ASP A 174 4.85 -8.73 10.83
CA ASP A 174 5.92 -9.59 11.31
C ASP A 174 7.24 -8.82 11.44
N CYS A 175 7.40 -7.74 10.65
CA CYS A 175 8.60 -6.90 10.64
C CYS A 175 8.26 -5.42 10.47
N LEU A 176 8.85 -4.59 11.32
CA LEU A 176 8.77 -3.13 11.23
C LEU A 176 10.11 -2.57 10.76
N LEU A 177 10.10 -1.86 9.64
CA LEU A 177 11.29 -1.22 9.08
C LEU A 177 11.26 0.28 9.36
N TYR A 178 12.23 0.75 10.11
CA TYR A 178 12.38 2.16 10.43
C TYR A 178 13.48 2.78 9.57
N THR A 179 13.11 3.63 8.62
CA THR A 179 14.05 4.28 7.72
C THR A 179 14.47 5.63 8.29
N SER A 180 15.63 5.66 8.89
CA SER A 180 16.34 6.88 9.31
C SER A 180 17.81 6.66 9.00
N PRO A 181 18.57 7.71 8.65
CA PRO A 181 20.01 7.58 8.55
C PRO A 181 20.54 7.06 9.89
N SER A 182 21.11 5.85 9.87
CA SER A 182 21.80 5.34 11.06
C SER A 182 23.03 6.22 11.33
N PRO A 183 23.41 6.46 12.59
CA PRO A 183 24.68 7.09 12.89
C PRO A 183 25.88 6.40 12.20
N ARG A 184 25.80 5.08 11.97
CA ARG A 184 26.80 4.30 11.24
C ARG A 184 26.83 4.56 9.73
N ASP A 185 25.71 5.00 9.13
CA ASP A 185 25.65 5.32 7.70
C ASP A 185 26.25 6.70 7.42
N THR A 186 26.16 7.62 8.38
CA THR A 186 26.80 8.95 8.29
C THR A 186 28.31 8.90 8.47
N GLU A 187 28.84 7.89 9.16
CA GLU A 187 30.31 7.72 9.34
C GLU A 187 30.98 7.10 8.11
N ARG A 188 30.28 6.29 7.30
CA ARG A 188 30.82 5.70 6.07
C ARG A 188 30.86 6.66 4.87
N SER A 189 30.23 7.82 4.97
CA SER A 189 30.13 8.83 3.91
C SER A 189 31.10 9.99 4.14
N ARG A 190 32.03 9.88 5.09
CA ARG A 190 33.17 10.74 5.33
C ARG A 190 34.44 9.90 5.09
#